data_238795181e0b17f3b139a733c8940e6f
#
_entry.id   238795181e0b17f3b139a733c8940e6f
#
_cell.length_a   1.000
_cell.length_b   1.000
_cell.length_c   1.000
_cell.angle_alpha   90.00
_cell.angle_beta   90.00
_cell.angle_gamma   90.00
#
_symmetry.space_group_name_H-M   'P 1'
#
loop_
_entity.id
_entity.type
_entity.pdbx_description
1 polymer ?
#
loop_
_entity_poly.entity_id
_entity_poly.type
_entity_poly.pdbx_seq_one_letter_code
_entity_poly.pdbx_strand_id
1 'polypeptide(L)'
;MAIAKSALFHELNGSLGNLIIYKVGDQIRVRGKTSHYRDAKSETQLKQRSKVKTIAKLFSFLDLQLHVYWKQLTVGTTLSGYNLFFKENIRYAGEAEAIEDFNSFKICKGVVPLPADIEVKFHPDK
;
A
#
# COMPACT_ATOMS: atom_id res chain seq x y z
N MET A 1 12.76 -17.35 -3.63
CA MET A 1 12.01 -16.76 -4.75
C MET A 1 12.96 -16.72 -5.95
N ALA A 2 12.56 -17.27 -7.08
CA ALA A 2 13.37 -17.27 -8.30
C ALA A 2 12.73 -16.39 -9.37
N ILE A 3 13.56 -15.77 -10.20
CA ILE A 3 13.13 -14.98 -11.36
C ILE A 3 13.33 -15.83 -12.60
N ALA A 4 12.28 -16.08 -13.37
CA ALA A 4 12.35 -16.81 -14.61
C ALA A 4 12.58 -15.85 -15.79
N LYS A 5 13.66 -16.06 -16.55
CA LYS A 5 14.04 -15.24 -17.71
C LYS A 5 13.84 -16.00 -19.04
N SER A 6 12.88 -16.92 -19.11
CA SER A 6 12.63 -17.71 -20.32
C SER A 6 11.39 -17.22 -21.06
N ALA A 7 11.47 -17.15 -22.39
CA ALA A 7 10.33 -16.81 -23.25
C ALA A 7 9.11 -17.73 -23.05
N LEU A 8 9.33 -18.99 -22.67
CA LEU A 8 8.29 -19.98 -22.37
C LEU A 8 7.40 -19.59 -21.18
N PHE A 9 7.89 -18.75 -20.27
CA PHE A 9 7.13 -18.36 -19.07
C PHE A 9 6.46 -16.99 -19.19
N HIS A 10 6.60 -16.30 -20.33
CA HIS A 10 6.17 -14.91 -20.48
C HIS A 10 4.67 -14.70 -20.30
N GLU A 11 3.85 -15.72 -20.57
CA GLU A 11 2.39 -15.68 -20.45
C GLU A 11 1.83 -16.56 -19.33
N LEU A 12 2.69 -17.32 -18.64
CA LEU A 12 2.22 -18.20 -17.58
C LEU A 12 1.94 -17.42 -16.30
N ASN A 13 0.69 -17.47 -15.88
CA ASN A 13 0.24 -16.96 -14.59
C ASN A 13 -0.66 -17.99 -13.91
N GLY A 14 -0.38 -18.33 -12.68
CA GLY A 14 -1.19 -19.29 -11.94
C GLY A 14 -0.39 -20.34 -11.17
N SER A 15 -1.05 -21.47 -10.88
CA SER A 15 -0.48 -22.57 -10.11
C SER A 15 -0.19 -23.78 -11.01
N LEU A 16 1.05 -24.24 -11.00
CA LEU A 16 1.48 -25.44 -11.71
C LEU A 16 2.03 -26.45 -10.68
N GLY A 17 1.22 -27.44 -10.31
CA GLY A 17 1.59 -28.38 -9.26
C GLY A 17 1.94 -27.68 -7.95
N ASN A 18 3.18 -27.83 -7.51
CA ASN A 18 3.70 -27.21 -6.27
C ASN A 18 4.30 -25.81 -6.48
N LEU A 19 4.19 -25.25 -7.68
CA LEU A 19 4.72 -23.94 -8.02
C LEU A 19 3.60 -22.94 -8.25
N ILE A 20 3.82 -21.70 -7.82
CA ILE A 20 2.99 -20.54 -8.15
C ILE A 20 3.84 -19.59 -8.97
N ILE A 21 3.34 -19.27 -10.18
CA ILE A 21 3.95 -18.37 -11.13
C ILE A 21 3.11 -17.10 -11.17
N TYR A 22 3.73 -15.93 -11.03
CA TYR A 22 3.03 -14.65 -11.06
C TYR A 22 3.92 -13.55 -11.63
N LYS A 23 3.29 -12.55 -12.24
CA LYS A 23 3.97 -11.41 -12.85
C LYS A 23 3.99 -10.21 -11.89
N VAL A 24 5.15 -9.55 -11.77
CA VAL A 24 5.31 -8.29 -11.04
C VAL A 24 6.06 -7.31 -11.94
N GLY A 25 5.33 -6.33 -12.48
CA GLY A 25 5.87 -5.50 -13.57
C GLY A 25 6.21 -6.36 -14.77
N ASP A 26 7.44 -6.25 -15.26
CA ASP A 26 7.95 -7.05 -16.38
C ASP A 26 8.68 -8.34 -15.95
N GLN A 27 8.66 -8.64 -14.65
CA GLN A 27 9.34 -9.82 -14.10
C GLN A 27 8.37 -10.94 -13.79
N ILE A 28 8.69 -12.14 -14.23
CA ILE A 28 7.99 -13.36 -13.84
C ILE A 28 8.68 -13.93 -12.61
N ARG A 29 7.91 -14.13 -11.56
CA ARG A 29 8.39 -14.69 -10.31
C ARG A 29 7.77 -16.05 -10.06
N VAL A 30 8.58 -16.98 -9.57
CA VAL A 30 8.18 -18.34 -9.24
C VAL A 30 8.42 -18.57 -7.75
N ARG A 31 7.46 -19.14 -7.07
CA ARG A 31 7.60 -19.58 -5.68
C ARG A 31 6.96 -20.95 -5.46
N GLY A 32 7.45 -21.68 -4.46
CA GLY A 32 6.77 -22.89 -4.00
C GLY A 32 5.43 -22.59 -3.35
N LYS A 33 4.46 -23.48 -3.55
CA LYS A 33 3.17 -23.44 -2.85
C LYS A 33 3.38 -23.94 -1.43
N THR A 34 2.95 -23.16 -0.46
CA THR A 34 2.98 -23.59 0.95
C THR A 34 1.84 -24.56 1.21
N SER A 35 2.15 -25.81 1.57
CA SER A 35 1.15 -26.87 1.82
C SER A 35 0.47 -26.72 3.18
N HIS A 36 1.23 -26.26 4.19
CA HIS A 36 0.71 -26.04 5.53
C HIS A 36 1.15 -24.66 6.03
N TYR A 37 0.19 -23.81 6.33
CA TYR A 37 0.43 -22.53 6.97
C TYR A 37 -0.20 -22.56 8.38
N ARG A 38 0.65 -22.48 9.41
CA ARG A 38 0.21 -22.27 10.78
C ARG A 38 0.36 -20.82 11.15
N ASP A 39 -0.75 -20.13 11.40
CA ASP A 39 -0.73 -18.77 11.90
C ASP A 39 -0.41 -18.78 13.40
N ALA A 40 0.75 -18.28 13.76
CA ALA A 40 1.20 -18.23 15.15
C ALA A 40 0.39 -17.27 16.02
N LYS A 41 -0.30 -16.28 15.39
CA LYS A 41 -1.11 -15.25 16.07
C LYS A 41 -0.39 -14.61 17.27
N SER A 42 0.94 -14.42 17.14
CA SER A 42 1.68 -13.74 18.19
C SER A 42 1.14 -12.31 18.39
N GLU A 43 1.29 -11.78 19.60
CA GLU A 43 0.84 -10.43 19.93
C GLU A 43 1.41 -9.38 18.95
N THR A 44 2.71 -9.49 18.65
CA THR A 44 3.37 -8.60 17.67
C THR A 44 2.73 -8.70 16.27
N GLN A 45 2.37 -9.92 15.83
CA GLN A 45 1.70 -10.09 14.54
C GLN A 45 0.29 -9.49 14.54
N LEU A 46 -0.44 -9.62 15.64
CA LEU A 46 -1.78 -9.04 15.78
C LEU A 46 -1.72 -7.51 15.76
N LYS A 47 -0.77 -6.91 16.48
CA LYS A 47 -0.52 -5.46 16.46
C LYS A 47 -0.18 -4.99 15.04
N GLN A 48 0.73 -5.67 14.35
CA GLN A 48 1.08 -5.30 12.98
C GLN A 48 -0.10 -5.45 12.01
N ARG A 49 -0.92 -6.49 12.15
CA ARG A 49 -2.14 -6.67 11.34
C ARG A 49 -3.17 -5.57 11.59
N SER A 50 -3.31 -5.13 12.85
CA SER A 50 -4.18 -4.00 13.19
C SER A 50 -3.72 -2.73 12.46
N LYS A 51 -2.43 -2.39 12.52
CA LYS A 51 -1.85 -1.24 11.79
C LYS A 51 -2.09 -1.33 10.28
N VAL A 52 -1.87 -2.51 9.69
CA VAL A 52 -2.14 -2.74 8.25
C VAL A 52 -3.60 -2.51 7.92
N LYS A 53 -4.53 -3.02 8.76
CA LYS A 53 -5.98 -2.86 8.58
C LYS A 53 -6.39 -1.39 8.64
N THR A 54 -5.84 -0.63 9.58
CA THR A 54 -6.07 0.82 9.70
C THR A 54 -5.70 1.55 8.42
N ILE A 55 -4.48 1.34 7.90
CA ILE A 55 -4.03 1.98 6.68
C ILE A 55 -4.85 1.56 5.46
N ALA A 56 -5.23 0.28 5.36
CA ALA A 56 -6.07 -0.20 4.27
C ALA A 56 -7.46 0.46 4.27
N LYS A 57 -8.08 0.57 5.44
CA LYS A 57 -9.36 1.29 5.58
C LYS A 57 -9.21 2.77 5.20
N LEU A 58 -8.21 3.46 5.73
CA LEU A 58 -7.98 4.87 5.41
C LEU A 58 -7.79 5.07 3.91
N PHE A 59 -6.99 4.24 3.26
CA PHE A 59 -6.80 4.33 1.82
C PHE A 59 -8.11 4.13 1.06
N SER A 60 -8.96 3.19 1.49
CA SER A 60 -10.26 2.94 0.84
C SER A 60 -11.26 4.09 0.98
N PHE A 61 -11.14 4.91 2.02
CA PHE A 61 -11.96 6.10 2.23
C PHE A 61 -11.47 7.34 1.48
N LEU A 62 -10.25 7.31 0.93
CA LEU A 62 -9.75 8.43 0.13
C LEU A 62 -10.59 8.62 -1.13
N ASP A 63 -10.74 9.87 -1.55
CA ASP A 63 -11.38 10.22 -2.83
C ASP A 63 -10.62 9.60 -4.02
N LEU A 64 -11.36 9.33 -5.10
CA LEU A 64 -10.82 8.79 -6.35
C LEU A 64 -9.65 9.62 -6.88
N GLN A 65 -9.70 10.94 -6.74
CA GLN A 65 -8.62 11.84 -7.18
C GLN A 65 -7.31 11.56 -6.42
N LEU A 66 -7.38 11.27 -5.10
CA LEU A 66 -6.22 10.92 -4.31
C LEU A 66 -5.67 9.54 -4.67
N HIS A 67 -6.54 8.58 -5.04
CA HIS A 67 -6.10 7.29 -5.57
C HIS A 67 -5.29 7.46 -6.87
N VAL A 68 -5.80 8.28 -7.80
CA VAL A 68 -5.12 8.61 -9.06
C VAL A 68 -3.79 9.29 -8.79
N TYR A 69 -3.76 10.25 -7.87
CA TYR A 69 -2.54 10.95 -7.44
C TYR A 69 -1.46 9.98 -6.93
N TRP A 70 -1.82 9.10 -5.99
CA TRP A 70 -0.88 8.10 -5.46
C TRP A 70 -0.39 7.13 -6.55
N LYS A 71 -1.26 6.79 -7.50
CA LYS A 71 -0.89 5.97 -8.65
C LYS A 71 0.09 6.69 -9.57
N GLN A 72 -0.10 7.98 -9.83
CA GLN A 72 0.81 8.79 -10.64
C GLN A 72 2.21 8.87 -10.04
N LEU A 73 2.33 8.99 -8.71
CA LEU A 73 3.62 9.01 -8.02
C LEU A 73 4.42 7.71 -8.18
N THR A 74 3.79 6.63 -8.59
CA THR A 74 4.46 5.32 -8.77
C THR A 74 4.78 5.00 -10.22
N VAL A 75 4.53 5.92 -11.16
CA VAL A 75 4.90 5.75 -12.57
C VAL A 75 6.41 5.53 -12.70
N GLY A 76 6.80 4.52 -13.46
CA GLY A 76 8.20 4.12 -13.60
C GLY A 76 8.76 3.24 -12.46
N THR A 77 7.92 2.89 -11.47
CA THR A 77 8.32 1.98 -10.39
C THR A 77 7.50 0.69 -10.43
N THR A 78 7.93 -0.34 -9.68
CA THR A 78 7.18 -1.59 -9.50
C THR A 78 6.15 -1.52 -8.36
N LEU A 79 6.01 -0.36 -7.72
CA LEU A 79 5.09 -0.14 -6.60
C LEU A 79 3.70 0.24 -7.11
N SER A 80 2.66 -0.18 -6.39
CA SER A 80 1.32 0.39 -6.57
C SER A 80 1.15 1.65 -5.73
N GLY A 81 0.21 2.53 -6.10
CA GLY A 81 -0.12 3.73 -5.31
C GLY A 81 -0.47 3.38 -3.86
N TYR A 82 -1.22 2.29 -3.63
CA TYR A 82 -1.49 1.77 -2.30
C TYR A 82 -0.21 1.41 -1.54
N ASN A 83 0.73 0.69 -2.18
CA ASN A 83 1.97 0.29 -1.52
C ASN A 83 2.84 1.48 -1.15
N LEU A 84 2.84 2.54 -1.97
CA LEU A 84 3.54 3.77 -1.64
C LEU A 84 2.87 4.50 -0.47
N PHE A 85 1.54 4.66 -0.49
CA PHE A 85 0.78 5.22 0.63
C PHE A 85 1.02 4.45 1.93
N PHE A 86 0.97 3.13 1.86
CA PHE A 86 1.24 2.25 2.99
C PHE A 86 2.66 2.45 3.55
N LYS A 87 3.67 2.45 2.68
CA LYS A 87 5.08 2.67 3.06
C LYS A 87 5.29 3.98 3.82
N GLU A 88 4.64 5.05 3.36
CA GLU A 88 4.79 6.39 3.96
C GLU A 88 4.07 6.51 5.31
N ASN A 89 2.97 5.77 5.53
CA ASN A 89 2.06 5.99 6.65
C ASN A 89 2.04 4.90 7.72
N ILE A 90 2.56 3.70 7.46
CA ILE A 90 2.46 2.56 8.39
C ILE A 90 3.06 2.83 9.77
N ARG A 91 4.09 3.67 9.86
CA ARG A 91 4.75 4.03 11.11
C ARG A 91 3.91 4.94 12.00
N TYR A 92 2.94 5.65 11.44
CA TYR A 92 2.05 6.58 12.14
C TYR A 92 0.69 5.94 12.48
N ALA A 93 0.46 4.71 12.01
CA ALA A 93 -0.71 3.94 12.36
C ALA A 93 -0.54 3.31 13.75
N GLY A 94 -1.51 3.52 14.60
CA GLY A 94 -1.61 2.92 15.91
C GLY A 94 -2.34 1.58 15.94
N GLU A 95 -2.53 1.09 17.15
CA GLU A 95 -3.41 -0.03 17.44
C GLU A 95 -4.87 0.44 17.47
N ALA A 96 -5.83 -0.50 17.38
CA ALA A 96 -7.27 -0.21 17.47
C ALA A 96 -7.82 0.77 16.42
N GLU A 97 -7.32 0.69 15.17
CA GLU A 97 -7.79 1.50 14.04
C GLU A 97 -7.59 3.02 14.24
N ALA A 98 -6.65 3.42 15.08
CA ALA A 98 -6.30 4.81 15.33
C ALA A 98 -5.05 5.25 14.56
N ILE A 99 -4.89 6.55 14.40
CA ILE A 99 -3.64 7.17 13.93
C ILE A 99 -2.96 7.76 15.17
N GLU A 100 -1.72 7.36 15.45
CA GLU A 100 -0.96 7.84 16.61
C GLU A 100 -0.40 9.24 16.39
N ASP A 101 0.01 9.54 15.16
CA ASP A 101 0.59 10.84 14.82
C ASP A 101 -0.06 11.43 13.55
N PHE A 102 -1.05 12.28 13.75
CA PHE A 102 -1.74 12.98 12.67
C PHE A 102 -0.87 14.04 11.98
N ASN A 103 0.08 14.63 12.68
CA ASN A 103 0.91 15.70 12.12
C ASN A 103 1.89 15.16 11.06
N SER A 104 2.36 13.94 11.26
CA SER A 104 3.28 13.27 10.35
C SER A 104 2.57 12.39 9.31
N PHE A 105 1.27 12.14 9.48
CA PHE A 105 0.48 11.32 8.58
C PHE A 105 0.26 12.03 7.23
N LYS A 106 0.54 11.34 6.13
CA LYS A 106 0.54 11.92 4.79
C LYS A 106 -0.68 11.47 3.99
N ILE A 107 -1.66 12.33 3.86
CA ILE A 107 -2.80 12.12 2.94
C ILE A 107 -2.34 12.30 1.49
N CYS A 108 -1.46 13.26 1.22
CA CYS A 108 -0.80 13.49 -0.06
C CYS A 108 0.70 13.73 0.15
N LYS A 109 1.50 13.53 -0.91
CA LYS A 109 2.94 13.74 -0.90
C LYS A 109 3.31 14.67 -2.04
N GLY A 110 3.75 15.87 -1.74
CA GLY A 110 4.20 16.83 -2.74
C GLY A 110 4.81 18.07 -2.10
N VAL A 111 5.62 18.76 -2.86
CA VAL A 111 6.13 20.09 -2.51
C VAL A 111 5.25 21.08 -3.26
N VAL A 112 4.04 21.32 -2.77
CA VAL A 112 3.28 22.47 -3.20
C VAL A 112 3.63 23.58 -2.22
N PRO A 113 4.29 24.68 -2.65
CA PRO A 113 4.45 25.82 -1.77
C PRO A 113 3.06 26.27 -1.35
N LEU A 114 2.83 26.35 -0.03
CA LEU A 114 1.59 26.93 0.48
C LEU A 114 1.49 28.35 -0.09
N PRO A 115 0.34 28.74 -0.68
CA PRO A 115 0.12 30.13 -1.02
C PRO A 115 0.32 30.98 0.23
N ALA A 116 1.02 32.08 0.10
CA ALA A 116 1.43 32.93 1.22
C ALA A 116 0.24 33.51 2.03
N ASP A 117 -0.96 33.51 1.43
CA ASP A 117 -2.16 34.08 2.02
C ASP A 117 -3.36 33.11 1.90
N ILE A 118 -3.51 32.21 2.89
CA ILE A 118 -4.76 31.48 3.08
C ILE A 118 -5.52 32.19 4.21
N GLU A 119 -6.42 33.10 3.87
CA GLU A 119 -7.45 33.57 4.80
C GLU A 119 -8.59 32.54 4.87
N VAL A 120 -8.66 31.80 5.94
CA VAL A 120 -9.83 30.96 6.23
C VAL A 120 -10.91 31.83 6.86
N LYS A 121 -11.86 32.30 6.06
CA LYS A 121 -13.05 33.02 6.57
C LYS A 121 -14.09 31.97 6.99
N PHE A 122 -14.22 31.76 8.29
CA PHE A 122 -15.36 31.05 8.84
C PHE A 122 -16.60 31.94 8.72
N HIS A 123 -17.59 31.53 7.94
CA HIS A 123 -18.92 32.11 7.99
C HIS A 123 -19.73 31.33 9.07
N PRO A 124 -20.05 31.93 10.21
CA PRO A 124 -20.75 31.23 11.29
C PRO A 124 -22.26 31.05 11.06
N ASP A 125 -22.78 31.38 9.89
CA ASP A 125 -24.23 31.33 9.66
C ASP A 125 -24.56 30.64 8.33
N LYS A 126 -24.92 29.32 8.47
CA LYS A 126 -26.12 28.70 7.82
C LYS A 126 -26.35 27.32 8.41
#